data_b5a01e5ce579ac6bbbfe998c5914e86e
#
_entry.id   b5a01e5ce579ac6bbbfe998c5914e86e
#
_cell.length_a   1.000
_cell.length_b   1.000
_cell.length_c   1.000
_cell.angle_alpha   90.00
_cell.angle_beta   90.00
_cell.angle_gamma   90.00
#
_symmetry.space_group_name_H-M   'P 1'
#
loop_
_entity.id
_entity.type
_entity.pdbx_description
1 polymer ?
#
loop_
_entity_poly.entity_id
_entity_poly.type
_entity_poly.pdbx_seq_one_letter_code
_entity_poly.pdbx_strand_id
1 'polypeptide(L)'
;MVRPGLVRRGLPMASEVDHRGSPVLEKDASSFHASVLELPYTSPAPEVARTHVPTQPPRSHRPAARSEGTYAPDAEGLLPLPPDDHEKYLYARPRLWVLTTTSVIAAAFLCFSQYKMVLSNPVFWIFIPYLVLAFADFLISLRVNGLRTRFNLRRHKRMVRSWRPPVYPSVDVLLPVCGEPLQVLHNTWTHVDRLRRTYRGGVTVYVLDDVADAQVRAMAEDFGFVYGSRKRRGWFKKAGNLNYGLSISGGEYVLILDADFAPRPDLLHELLPYMDVNPRVGIVQSPQFFRVLDSQNWIERGAGAIQELFYRAIQASRNDKEGAVCVGTCAIYRRAALRENGGVTLSDHSEDV
;
A
#
# COMPACT_ATOMS: atom_id res chain seq x y z
N MET A 1 9.84 3.51 8.47
CA MET A 1 10.44 3.45 9.81
C MET A 1 10.71 4.87 10.28
N VAL A 2 9.81 5.42 11.07
CA VAL A 2 9.85 6.82 11.54
C VAL A 2 10.75 6.92 12.75
N ARG A 3 11.70 7.86 12.75
CA ARG A 3 12.45 8.25 13.96
C ARG A 3 11.54 9.08 14.87
N PRO A 4 11.61 8.93 16.19
CA PRO A 4 10.98 9.88 17.09
C PRO A 4 11.72 11.23 16.96
N GLY A 5 10.99 12.26 16.51
CA GLY A 5 11.45 13.64 16.53
C GLY A 5 11.68 14.09 17.99
N LEU A 6 12.79 14.76 18.23
CA LEU A 6 13.08 15.41 19.49
C LEU A 6 11.96 16.42 19.82
N VAL A 7 11.24 16.16 20.89
CA VAL A 7 10.36 17.13 21.53
C VAL A 7 11.26 18.22 22.13
N ARG A 8 11.32 19.39 21.51
CA ARG A 8 11.84 20.61 22.15
C ARG A 8 10.86 20.97 23.27
N ARG A 9 11.31 20.82 24.50
CA ARG A 9 10.63 21.42 25.66
C ARG A 9 10.69 22.93 25.49
N GLY A 10 9.53 23.55 25.32
CA GLY A 10 9.37 25.00 25.44
C GLY A 10 9.55 25.40 26.90
N LEU A 11 10.46 26.30 27.15
CA LEU A 11 10.56 27.05 28.42
C LEU A 11 9.38 28.05 28.50
N PRO A 12 8.83 28.31 29.70
CA PRO A 12 7.79 29.29 29.85
C PRO A 12 8.36 30.68 29.69
N MET A 13 7.79 31.46 28.78
CA MET A 13 8.07 32.90 28.66
C MET A 13 7.33 33.64 29.76
N ALA A 14 8.11 34.37 30.56
CA ALA A 14 7.61 35.32 31.52
C ALA A 14 6.92 36.50 30.83
N SER A 15 5.79 36.92 31.33
CA SER A 15 5.05 38.10 30.92
C SER A 15 5.82 39.35 31.36
N GLU A 16 6.28 40.12 30.39
CA GLU A 16 6.73 41.52 30.66
C GLU A 16 5.66 42.45 30.10
N VAL A 17 5.09 43.26 31.00
CA VAL A 17 4.08 44.27 30.70
C VAL A 17 4.85 45.57 30.46
N ASP A 18 4.78 46.14 29.23
CA ASP A 18 5.24 47.48 28.99
C ASP A 18 4.04 48.45 28.88
N HIS A 19 4.10 49.47 29.74
CA HIS A 19 3.18 50.57 29.79
C HIS A 19 3.52 51.59 28.74
N ARG A 20 2.82 51.63 27.60
CA ARG A 20 2.49 52.88 26.85
C ARG A 20 1.44 52.53 25.77
N GLY A 21 0.27 53.14 25.97
CA GLY A 21 -0.84 52.98 25.04
C GLY A 21 -0.60 53.73 23.72
N SER A 22 -0.74 53.00 22.65
CA SER A 22 -1.16 53.50 21.32
C SER A 22 -1.57 52.31 20.45
N PRO A 23 -2.63 52.39 19.63
CA PRO A 23 -3.13 51.28 18.85
C PRO A 23 -2.25 50.99 17.67
N VAL A 24 -1.67 49.81 17.64
CA VAL A 24 -1.01 49.27 16.45
C VAL A 24 -2.06 48.60 15.59
N LEU A 25 -2.21 49.10 14.39
CA LEU A 25 -3.04 48.55 13.32
C LEU A 25 -2.75 47.05 13.10
N GLU A 26 -3.72 46.26 13.40
CA GLU A 26 -3.84 44.83 13.07
C GLU A 26 -3.95 44.75 11.55
N LYS A 27 -2.90 44.31 10.86
CA LYS A 27 -2.94 43.99 9.43
C LYS A 27 -3.62 42.64 9.27
N ASP A 28 -4.80 42.70 8.67
CA ASP A 28 -5.59 41.60 8.18
C ASP A 28 -4.76 40.52 7.46
N ALA A 29 -4.63 39.38 8.07
CA ALA A 29 -4.24 38.13 7.42
C ALA A 29 -5.51 37.29 7.19
N SER A 30 -6.48 37.87 6.48
CA SER A 30 -7.69 37.16 6.07
C SER A 30 -7.89 37.39 4.57
N SER A 31 -7.33 36.54 3.74
CA SER A 31 -7.88 36.21 2.41
C SER A 31 -7.02 35.16 1.69
N PHE A 32 -7.09 33.93 2.12
CA PHE A 32 -6.96 32.78 1.25
C PHE A 32 -8.14 31.85 1.55
N HIS A 33 -9.32 32.25 1.10
CA HIS A 33 -10.42 31.33 0.91
C HIS A 33 -10.11 30.45 -0.30
N ALA A 34 -9.55 29.28 -0.04
CA ALA A 34 -9.72 28.15 -0.95
C ALA A 34 -11.21 27.85 -0.94
N SER A 35 -11.91 28.18 -2.02
CA SER A 35 -13.29 27.76 -2.26
C SER A 35 -13.29 26.24 -2.47
N VAL A 36 -13.42 25.50 -1.38
CA VAL A 36 -13.85 24.11 -1.42
C VAL A 36 -15.27 24.14 -1.94
N LEU A 37 -15.48 23.68 -3.17
CA LEU A 37 -16.80 23.36 -3.70
C LEU A 37 -17.39 22.28 -2.80
N GLU A 38 -18.19 22.67 -1.82
CA GLU A 38 -19.09 21.79 -1.09
C GLU A 38 -20.14 21.28 -2.08
N LEU A 39 -19.88 20.16 -2.71
CA LEU A 39 -20.93 19.37 -3.33
C LEU A 39 -21.72 18.73 -2.19
N PRO A 40 -23.04 18.96 -2.08
CA PRO A 40 -23.84 18.37 -1.05
C PRO A 40 -23.93 16.85 -1.28
N TYR A 41 -23.09 16.09 -0.63
CA TYR A 41 -23.21 14.65 -0.52
C TYR A 41 -24.22 14.31 0.56
N THR A 42 -25.50 14.44 0.26
CA THR A 42 -26.57 13.79 1.01
C THR A 42 -26.69 12.37 0.50
N SER A 43 -25.92 11.46 1.08
CA SER A 43 -26.18 10.04 0.96
C SER A 43 -27.41 9.72 1.80
N PRO A 44 -28.51 9.22 1.22
CA PRO A 44 -29.53 8.58 2.02
C PRO A 44 -28.86 7.37 2.69
N ALA A 45 -28.92 7.29 4.01
CA ALA A 45 -28.47 6.12 4.75
C ALA A 45 -29.12 4.87 4.10
N PRO A 46 -28.32 3.83 3.78
CA PRO A 46 -28.92 2.61 3.27
C PRO A 46 -29.80 2.04 4.38
N GLU A 47 -31.06 1.83 4.05
CA GLU A 47 -31.99 1.05 4.88
C GLU A 47 -31.42 -0.35 5.00
N VAL A 48 -30.70 -0.58 6.12
CA VAL A 48 -30.14 -1.87 6.44
C VAL A 48 -31.34 -2.76 6.79
N ALA A 49 -31.76 -3.59 5.85
CA ALA A 49 -32.62 -4.70 6.13
C ALA A 49 -31.91 -5.54 7.20
N ARG A 50 -32.40 -5.46 8.46
CA ARG A 50 -31.96 -6.29 9.57
C ARG A 50 -32.38 -7.72 9.24
N THR A 51 -31.52 -8.46 8.55
CA THR A 51 -31.63 -9.91 8.46
C THR A 51 -31.21 -10.45 9.81
N HIS A 52 -32.14 -11.14 10.46
CA HIS A 52 -31.94 -11.90 11.68
C HIS A 52 -30.73 -12.83 11.52
N VAL A 53 -29.73 -12.63 12.37
CA VAL A 53 -28.63 -13.58 12.55
C VAL A 53 -29.20 -14.80 13.31
N PRO A 54 -29.18 -15.99 12.73
CA PRO A 54 -29.58 -17.18 13.46
C PRO A 54 -28.52 -17.56 14.49
N THR A 55 -28.87 -17.56 15.75
CA THR A 55 -28.05 -18.07 16.86
C THR A 55 -28.11 -19.60 16.94
N GLN A 56 -27.65 -20.30 15.90
CA GLN A 56 -27.39 -21.73 16.00
C GLN A 56 -26.01 -22.05 15.43
N PRO A 57 -25.21 -22.90 16.12
CA PRO A 57 -23.93 -23.34 15.58
C PRO A 57 -24.16 -24.15 14.30
N PRO A 58 -23.29 -23.98 13.29
CA PRO A 58 -23.44 -24.65 12.01
C PRO A 58 -23.33 -26.17 12.22
N ARG A 59 -24.38 -26.89 11.82
CA ARG A 59 -24.35 -28.36 11.68
C ARG A 59 -23.26 -28.69 10.66
N SER A 60 -22.44 -29.67 11.02
CA SER A 60 -21.44 -30.25 10.15
C SER A 60 -22.07 -30.70 8.82
N HIS A 61 -22.02 -29.88 7.79
CA HIS A 61 -22.31 -30.31 6.44
C HIS A 61 -21.13 -31.10 5.89
N ARG A 62 -21.33 -32.36 5.64
CA ARG A 62 -20.47 -33.15 4.76
C ARG A 62 -20.39 -32.41 3.42
N PRO A 63 -19.20 -32.19 2.85
CA PRO A 63 -19.12 -31.52 1.57
C PRO A 63 -19.82 -32.35 0.51
N ALA A 64 -20.80 -31.76 -0.16
CA ALA A 64 -21.37 -32.29 -1.38
C ALA A 64 -20.23 -32.47 -2.41
N ALA A 65 -20.28 -33.58 -3.14
CA ALA A 65 -19.30 -33.92 -4.16
C ALA A 65 -19.10 -32.71 -5.09
N ARG A 66 -17.86 -32.21 -5.13
CA ARG A 66 -17.43 -31.13 -6.04
C ARG A 66 -17.76 -31.56 -7.47
N SER A 67 -18.52 -30.74 -8.18
CA SER A 67 -18.44 -30.73 -9.64
C SER A 67 -16.99 -30.39 -10.01
N GLU A 68 -16.27 -31.34 -10.57
CA GLU A 68 -14.95 -31.15 -11.13
C GLU A 68 -15.07 -30.17 -12.32
N GLY A 69 -14.98 -28.85 -12.03
CA GLY A 69 -14.62 -27.88 -13.04
C GLY A 69 -13.21 -28.25 -13.51
N THR A 70 -13.09 -28.55 -14.77
CA THR A 70 -11.84 -28.96 -15.43
C THR A 70 -10.82 -27.83 -15.30
N TYR A 71 -10.04 -27.83 -14.23
CA TYR A 71 -8.87 -26.98 -14.11
C TYR A 71 -7.81 -27.51 -15.09
N ALA A 72 -7.33 -26.66 -15.98
CA ALA A 72 -6.19 -27.00 -16.81
C ALA A 72 -4.97 -27.22 -15.90
N PRO A 73 -4.36 -28.41 -15.86
CA PRO A 73 -3.26 -28.74 -14.94
C PRO A 73 -2.01 -27.85 -15.15
N ASP A 74 -1.89 -27.19 -16.29
CA ASP A 74 -0.73 -26.37 -16.66
C ASP A 74 -0.73 -24.97 -16.02
N ALA A 75 -1.81 -24.55 -15.41
CA ALA A 75 -1.93 -23.21 -14.80
C ALA A 75 -1.47 -23.16 -13.31
N GLU A 76 -1.34 -24.30 -12.62
CA GLU A 76 -0.94 -24.31 -11.20
C GLU A 76 0.46 -23.74 -10.97
N GLY A 77 1.38 -23.93 -11.91
CA GLY A 77 2.74 -23.38 -11.83
C GLY A 77 2.84 -21.86 -12.05
N LEU A 78 1.79 -21.23 -12.58
CA LEU A 78 1.72 -19.80 -12.89
C LEU A 78 1.02 -18.95 -11.82
N LEU A 79 0.38 -19.59 -10.85
CA LEU A 79 -0.34 -18.87 -9.80
C LEU A 79 0.62 -18.26 -8.77
N PRO A 80 0.33 -17.04 -8.27
CA PRO A 80 1.15 -16.41 -7.27
C PRO A 80 1.17 -17.20 -5.97
N LEU A 81 2.39 -17.37 -5.43
CA LEU A 81 2.62 -17.99 -4.12
C LEU A 81 3.33 -17.00 -3.21
N PRO A 82 2.97 -16.96 -1.91
CA PRO A 82 3.67 -16.10 -0.97
C PRO A 82 5.14 -16.54 -0.84
N PRO A 83 6.06 -15.62 -0.52
CA PRO A 83 7.44 -15.96 -0.26
C PRO A 83 7.56 -16.88 0.96
N ASP A 84 8.49 -17.82 0.93
CA ASP A 84 8.76 -18.73 2.03
C ASP A 84 9.52 -18.03 3.20
N ASP A 85 9.91 -18.77 4.24
CA ASP A 85 10.60 -18.20 5.40
C ASP A 85 12.05 -17.76 5.09
N HIS A 86 12.67 -18.30 4.05
CA HIS A 86 14.00 -17.89 3.56
C HIS A 86 13.89 -16.61 2.73
N GLU A 87 12.87 -16.51 1.91
CA GLU A 87 12.60 -15.40 1.01
C GLU A 87 12.01 -14.18 1.74
N LYS A 88 11.28 -14.38 2.82
CA LYS A 88 10.52 -13.37 3.58
C LYS A 88 11.25 -12.04 3.80
N TYR A 89 12.55 -12.10 4.07
CA TYR A 89 13.36 -10.92 4.34
C TYR A 89 14.44 -10.68 3.28
N LEU A 90 14.28 -11.25 2.10
CA LEU A 90 15.24 -11.10 1.01
C LEU A 90 15.50 -9.62 0.67
N TYR A 91 14.42 -8.81 0.67
CA TYR A 91 14.50 -7.38 0.37
C TYR A 91 15.08 -6.52 1.52
N ALA A 92 15.23 -7.08 2.71
CA ALA A 92 15.78 -6.34 3.84
C ALA A 92 17.31 -6.10 3.78
N ARG A 93 18.02 -6.80 2.88
CA ARG A 93 19.48 -6.73 2.73
C ARG A 93 19.92 -6.60 1.28
N PRO A 94 19.55 -5.50 0.59
CA PRO A 94 19.97 -5.30 -0.78
C PRO A 94 21.47 -5.02 -0.87
N ARG A 95 22.13 -5.59 -1.89
CA ARG A 95 23.52 -5.26 -2.24
C ARG A 95 23.58 -4.03 -3.15
N LEU A 96 23.15 -2.88 -2.62
CA LEU A 96 22.99 -1.64 -3.39
C LEU A 96 24.32 -1.05 -3.88
N TRP A 97 25.44 -1.37 -3.26
CA TRP A 97 26.73 -0.80 -3.64
C TRP A 97 27.11 -1.12 -5.09
N VAL A 98 26.79 -2.33 -5.59
CA VAL A 98 27.06 -2.72 -6.99
C VAL A 98 26.25 -1.84 -7.94
N LEU A 99 24.94 -1.74 -7.70
CA LEU A 99 24.04 -0.90 -8.52
C LEU A 99 24.45 0.57 -8.47
N THR A 100 24.78 1.09 -7.29
CA THR A 100 25.21 2.48 -7.11
C THR A 100 26.50 2.75 -7.87
N THR A 101 27.50 1.86 -7.75
CA THR A 101 28.79 2.02 -8.44
C THR A 101 28.60 1.96 -9.96
N THR A 102 27.83 0.99 -10.45
CA THR A 102 27.54 0.85 -11.88
C THR A 102 26.81 2.07 -12.43
N SER A 103 25.80 2.60 -11.68
CA SER A 103 25.07 3.80 -12.07
C SER A 103 25.97 5.04 -12.09
N VAL A 104 26.88 5.21 -11.14
CA VAL A 104 27.84 6.32 -11.14
C VAL A 104 28.80 6.24 -12.31
N ILE A 105 29.33 5.04 -12.61
CA ILE A 105 30.21 4.82 -13.76
C ILE A 105 29.47 5.15 -15.07
N ALA A 106 28.24 4.61 -15.24
CA ALA A 106 27.43 4.88 -16.43
C ALA A 106 27.12 6.37 -16.59
N ALA A 107 26.77 7.06 -15.50
CA ALA A 107 26.55 8.51 -15.51
C ALA A 107 27.82 9.29 -15.86
N ALA A 108 28.98 8.86 -15.38
CA ALA A 108 30.25 9.50 -15.72
C ALA A 108 30.55 9.40 -17.23
N PHE A 109 30.32 8.23 -17.85
CA PHE A 109 30.46 8.06 -19.31
C PHE A 109 29.44 8.92 -20.07
N LEU A 110 28.19 8.97 -19.61
CA LEU A 110 27.16 9.80 -20.21
C LEU A 110 27.53 11.27 -20.15
N CYS A 111 27.94 11.79 -18.98
CA CYS A 111 28.38 13.16 -18.80
C CYS A 111 29.60 13.50 -19.68
N PHE A 112 30.56 12.58 -19.80
CA PHE A 112 31.71 12.75 -20.69
C PHE A 112 31.30 12.85 -22.15
N SER A 113 30.40 11.99 -22.61
CA SER A 113 29.86 12.02 -23.97
C SER A 113 29.14 13.36 -24.26
N GLN A 114 28.28 13.80 -23.34
CA GLN A 114 27.56 15.08 -23.44
C GLN A 114 28.51 16.27 -23.46
N TYR A 115 29.53 16.27 -22.60
CA TYR A 115 30.59 17.27 -22.59
C TYR A 115 31.30 17.37 -23.96
N LYS A 116 31.69 16.23 -24.53
CA LYS A 116 32.32 16.18 -25.88
C LYS A 116 31.37 16.72 -26.95
N MET A 117 30.08 16.40 -26.88
CA MET A 117 29.07 16.91 -27.80
C MET A 117 28.98 18.45 -27.73
N VAL A 118 28.89 19.02 -26.56
CA VAL A 118 28.79 20.49 -26.36
C VAL A 118 30.02 21.19 -26.88
N LEU A 119 31.22 20.58 -26.73
CA LEU A 119 32.47 21.18 -27.23
C LEU A 119 32.62 21.06 -28.77
N SER A 120 31.89 20.15 -29.41
CA SER A 120 32.01 19.92 -30.85
C SER A 120 31.42 21.03 -31.71
N ASN A 121 30.37 21.74 -31.22
CA ASN A 121 29.71 22.80 -31.94
C ASN A 121 29.00 23.78 -30.99
N PRO A 122 29.23 25.11 -31.11
CA PRO A 122 28.59 26.14 -30.29
C PRO A 122 27.04 26.09 -30.31
N VAL A 123 26.42 25.58 -31.36
CA VAL A 123 24.96 25.37 -31.46
C VAL A 123 24.45 24.51 -30.31
N PHE A 124 25.24 23.56 -29.83
CA PHE A 124 24.85 22.66 -28.74
C PHE A 124 24.90 23.32 -27.35
N TRP A 125 25.41 24.54 -27.21
CA TRP A 125 25.42 25.24 -25.93
C TRP A 125 24.03 25.55 -25.41
N ILE A 126 23.01 25.60 -26.26
CA ILE A 126 21.61 25.73 -25.87
C ILE A 126 21.16 24.60 -24.94
N PHE A 127 21.80 23.42 -24.97
CA PHE A 127 21.48 22.28 -24.13
C PHE A 127 22.18 22.31 -22.76
N ILE A 128 23.14 23.23 -22.53
CA ILE A 128 23.87 23.27 -21.25
C ILE A 128 22.94 23.40 -20.02
N PRO A 129 21.93 24.28 -20.00
CA PRO A 129 21.02 24.37 -18.85
C PRO A 129 20.28 23.05 -18.58
N TYR A 130 19.83 22.36 -19.64
CA TYR A 130 19.19 21.05 -19.52
C TYR A 130 20.15 19.98 -18.96
N LEU A 131 21.39 19.94 -19.43
CA LEU A 131 22.40 18.99 -18.95
C LEU A 131 22.74 19.21 -17.48
N VAL A 132 22.82 20.47 -17.04
CA VAL A 132 23.03 20.81 -15.63
C VAL A 132 21.86 20.34 -14.77
N LEU A 133 20.62 20.57 -15.23
CA LEU A 133 19.42 20.12 -14.53
C LEU A 133 19.36 18.59 -14.48
N ALA A 134 19.63 17.90 -15.58
CA ALA A 134 19.63 16.44 -15.65
C ALA A 134 20.70 15.81 -14.73
N PHE A 135 21.87 16.43 -14.64
CA PHE A 135 22.93 16.00 -13.72
C PHE A 135 22.55 16.25 -12.25
N ALA A 136 21.96 17.41 -11.94
CA ALA A 136 21.43 17.70 -10.62
C ALA A 136 20.34 16.70 -10.20
N ASP A 137 19.39 16.40 -11.11
CA ASP A 137 18.34 15.40 -10.89
C ASP A 137 18.94 14.01 -10.64
N PHE A 138 19.95 13.61 -11.42
CA PHE A 138 20.66 12.35 -11.19
C PHE A 138 21.28 12.30 -9.78
N LEU A 139 21.96 13.35 -9.32
CA LEU A 139 22.57 13.41 -7.99
C LEU A 139 21.50 13.36 -6.88
N ILE A 140 20.41 14.09 -7.05
CA ILE A 140 19.27 14.09 -6.13
C ILE A 140 18.66 12.70 -6.10
N SER A 141 18.39 12.11 -7.27
CA SER A 141 17.81 10.77 -7.40
C SER A 141 18.71 9.71 -6.76
N LEU A 142 20.02 9.75 -7.01
CA LEU A 142 20.98 8.87 -6.38
C LEU A 142 20.97 8.99 -4.84
N ARG A 143 20.91 10.20 -4.34
CA ARG A 143 20.84 10.47 -2.90
C ARG A 143 19.51 10.04 -2.27
N VAL A 144 18.40 10.24 -2.98
CA VAL A 144 17.05 9.97 -2.46
C VAL A 144 16.71 8.50 -2.58
N ASN A 145 17.06 7.86 -3.70
CA ASN A 145 16.58 6.53 -4.05
C ASN A 145 17.62 5.42 -3.86
N GLY A 146 18.91 5.72 -3.80
CA GLY A 146 19.97 4.70 -3.92
C GLY A 146 20.94 4.59 -2.76
N LEU A 147 21.19 5.64 -1.99
CA LEU A 147 22.37 5.65 -1.10
C LEU A 147 22.13 5.15 0.33
N ARG A 148 20.89 4.97 0.80
CA ARG A 148 20.64 4.55 2.18
C ARG A 148 19.36 3.73 2.32
N THR A 149 19.51 2.44 2.48
CA THR A 149 18.46 1.61 3.10
C THR A 149 18.75 1.49 4.59
N ARG A 150 17.86 2.02 5.42
CA ARG A 150 18.00 1.94 6.87
C ARG A 150 17.03 0.93 7.49
N PHE A 151 16.55 -0.05 6.74
CA PHE A 151 15.72 -1.10 7.32
C PHE A 151 16.54 -1.93 8.30
N ASN A 152 16.19 -1.83 9.59
CA ASN A 152 16.85 -2.58 10.63
C ASN A 152 16.08 -3.87 10.93
N LEU A 153 16.47 -4.95 10.27
CA LEU A 153 15.82 -6.25 10.42
C LEU A 153 15.85 -6.77 11.86
N ARG A 154 16.92 -6.49 12.63
CA ARG A 154 17.00 -6.91 14.06
C ARG A 154 15.94 -6.19 14.89
N ARG A 155 15.77 -4.89 14.69
CA ARG A 155 14.75 -4.09 15.37
C ARG A 155 13.35 -4.54 14.98
N HIS A 156 13.11 -4.77 13.70
CA HIS A 156 11.84 -5.30 13.18
C HIS A 156 11.50 -6.64 13.84
N LYS A 157 12.39 -7.63 13.79
CA LYS A 157 12.15 -8.94 14.40
C LYS A 157 11.93 -8.86 15.91
N ARG A 158 12.61 -7.95 16.61
CA ARG A 158 12.37 -7.72 18.04
C ARG A 158 10.97 -7.18 18.28
N MET A 159 10.56 -6.16 17.54
CA MET A 159 9.24 -5.53 17.65
C MET A 159 8.11 -6.55 17.39
N VAL A 160 8.21 -7.32 16.31
CA VAL A 160 7.23 -8.36 15.97
C VAL A 160 7.17 -9.44 17.06
N ARG A 161 8.32 -9.89 17.58
CA ARG A 161 8.35 -10.90 18.65
C ARG A 161 7.80 -10.39 19.98
N SER A 162 8.01 -9.13 20.30
CA SER A 162 7.55 -8.54 21.57
C SER A 162 6.10 -8.08 21.50
N TRP A 163 5.50 -7.99 20.32
CA TRP A 163 4.13 -7.52 20.17
C TRP A 163 3.12 -8.53 20.71
N ARG A 164 2.52 -8.16 21.84
CA ARG A 164 1.50 -8.94 22.56
C ARG A 164 0.51 -7.94 23.14
N PRO A 165 -0.39 -7.37 22.32
CA PRO A 165 -1.39 -6.45 22.79
C PRO A 165 -2.37 -7.19 23.70
N PRO A 166 -2.98 -6.51 24.69
CA PRO A 166 -4.01 -7.11 25.56
C PRO A 166 -5.24 -7.55 24.77
N VAL A 167 -5.59 -6.81 23.71
CA VAL A 167 -6.62 -7.15 22.73
C VAL A 167 -6.02 -6.97 21.34
N TYR A 168 -6.10 -7.99 20.51
CA TYR A 168 -5.67 -7.90 19.12
C TYR A 168 -6.70 -7.07 18.33
N PRO A 169 -6.27 -6.03 17.58
CA PRO A 169 -7.20 -5.17 16.85
C PRO A 169 -7.94 -5.93 15.74
N SER A 170 -9.14 -5.46 15.40
CA SER A 170 -9.93 -6.01 14.31
C SER A 170 -9.43 -5.51 12.96
N VAL A 171 -9.41 -6.39 11.96
CA VAL A 171 -8.94 -6.08 10.60
C VAL A 171 -10.01 -6.48 9.59
N ASP A 172 -10.37 -5.56 8.70
CA ASP A 172 -11.15 -5.85 7.51
C ASP A 172 -10.21 -6.03 6.32
N VAL A 173 -10.35 -7.14 5.61
CA VAL A 173 -9.61 -7.39 4.36
C VAL A 173 -10.53 -7.06 3.20
N LEU A 174 -10.16 -6.12 2.36
CA LEU A 174 -10.90 -5.73 1.17
C LEU A 174 -10.25 -6.36 -0.06
N LEU A 175 -11.03 -7.15 -0.79
CA LEU A 175 -10.65 -7.85 -2.01
C LEU A 175 -11.46 -7.27 -3.19
N PRO A 176 -10.99 -6.22 -3.86
CA PRO A 176 -11.65 -5.72 -5.06
C PRO A 176 -11.51 -6.73 -6.20
N VAL A 177 -12.62 -7.01 -6.87
CA VAL A 177 -12.73 -7.94 -7.99
C VAL A 177 -13.42 -7.26 -9.17
N CYS A 178 -12.89 -7.45 -10.37
CA CYS A 178 -13.42 -6.85 -11.60
C CYS A 178 -13.30 -7.78 -12.82
N GLY A 179 -13.66 -9.06 -12.65
CA GLY A 179 -13.66 -10.04 -13.72
C GLY A 179 -12.38 -10.84 -13.89
N GLU A 180 -11.56 -10.92 -12.84
CA GLU A 180 -10.39 -11.80 -12.81
C GLU A 180 -10.79 -13.27 -12.88
N PRO A 181 -9.93 -14.15 -13.47
CA PRO A 181 -10.22 -15.58 -13.56
C PRO A 181 -10.46 -16.20 -12.20
N LEU A 182 -11.49 -17.05 -12.07
CA LEU A 182 -11.84 -17.72 -10.82
C LEU A 182 -10.68 -18.49 -10.18
N GLN A 183 -9.79 -19.06 -10.98
CA GLN A 183 -8.61 -19.76 -10.51
C GLN A 183 -7.64 -18.84 -9.78
N VAL A 184 -7.42 -17.62 -10.28
CA VAL A 184 -6.59 -16.59 -9.63
C VAL A 184 -7.22 -16.17 -8.32
N LEU A 185 -8.52 -15.88 -8.33
CA LEU A 185 -9.28 -15.51 -7.13
C LEU A 185 -9.23 -16.62 -6.07
N HIS A 186 -9.48 -17.87 -6.47
CA HIS A 186 -9.44 -19.02 -5.55
C HIS A 186 -8.06 -19.18 -4.89
N ASN A 187 -6.99 -19.03 -5.67
CA ASN A 187 -5.63 -19.07 -5.14
C ASN A 187 -5.39 -17.97 -4.10
N THR A 188 -5.67 -16.74 -4.44
CA THR A 188 -5.50 -15.59 -3.52
C THR A 188 -6.36 -15.76 -2.28
N TRP A 189 -7.63 -16.15 -2.41
CA TRP A 189 -8.55 -16.34 -1.28
C TRP A 189 -8.15 -17.49 -0.36
N THR A 190 -7.54 -18.54 -0.91
CA THR A 190 -6.95 -19.62 -0.10
C THR A 190 -5.85 -19.08 0.82
N HIS A 191 -5.00 -18.18 0.33
CA HIS A 191 -3.96 -17.55 1.14
C HIS A 191 -4.53 -16.52 2.13
N VAL A 192 -5.56 -15.78 1.75
CA VAL A 192 -6.30 -14.87 2.64
C VAL A 192 -6.99 -15.64 3.78
N ASP A 193 -7.59 -16.78 3.49
CA ASP A 193 -8.20 -17.61 4.54
C ASP A 193 -7.15 -18.16 5.52
N ARG A 194 -5.97 -18.55 5.04
CA ARG A 194 -4.85 -18.93 5.91
C ARG A 194 -4.39 -17.76 6.79
N LEU A 195 -4.28 -16.55 6.25
CA LEU A 195 -3.97 -15.33 7.00
C LEU A 195 -5.02 -15.07 8.08
N ARG A 196 -6.32 -15.15 7.71
CA ARG A 196 -7.45 -15.00 8.63
C ARG A 196 -7.38 -15.97 9.81
N ARG A 197 -7.10 -17.23 9.54
CA ARG A 197 -6.99 -18.29 10.58
C ARG A 197 -5.72 -18.16 11.43
N THR A 198 -4.68 -17.58 10.92
CA THR A 198 -3.39 -17.41 11.63
C THR A 198 -3.40 -16.22 12.57
N TYR A 199 -4.17 -15.19 12.23
CA TYR A 199 -4.23 -13.97 13.05
C TYR A 199 -5.09 -14.22 14.31
N ARG A 200 -4.62 -13.69 15.45
CA ARG A 200 -5.27 -13.89 16.76
C ARG A 200 -6.44 -12.96 17.03
N GLY A 201 -6.54 -11.86 16.28
CA GLY A 201 -7.67 -10.92 16.37
C GLY A 201 -8.79 -11.26 15.40
N GLY A 202 -9.84 -10.43 15.40
CA GLY A 202 -10.94 -10.58 14.45
C GLY A 202 -10.52 -10.17 13.04
N VAL A 203 -10.75 -11.03 12.05
CA VAL A 203 -10.58 -10.70 10.62
C VAL A 203 -11.88 -10.96 9.89
N THR A 204 -12.41 -9.94 9.23
CA THR A 204 -13.54 -10.06 8.31
C THR A 204 -13.05 -9.79 6.89
N VAL A 205 -13.39 -10.67 5.96
CA VAL A 205 -12.97 -10.57 4.56
C VAL A 205 -14.16 -10.14 3.72
N TYR A 206 -13.98 -9.09 2.94
CA TYR A 206 -15.00 -8.53 2.04
C TYR A 206 -14.55 -8.70 0.60
N VAL A 207 -15.33 -9.42 -0.18
CA VAL A 207 -15.19 -9.52 -1.63
C VAL A 207 -16.02 -8.42 -2.26
N LEU A 208 -15.37 -7.50 -2.95
CA LEU A 208 -16.00 -6.33 -3.55
C LEU A 208 -16.06 -6.52 -5.08
N ASP A 209 -17.16 -7.13 -5.55
CA ASP A 209 -17.31 -7.52 -6.94
C ASP A 209 -18.00 -6.42 -7.77
N ASP A 210 -17.24 -5.84 -8.69
CA ASP A 210 -17.72 -4.76 -9.56
C ASP A 210 -18.42 -5.27 -10.84
N VAL A 211 -18.38 -6.59 -11.11
CA VAL A 211 -19.08 -7.27 -12.23
C VAL A 211 -20.40 -7.87 -11.77
N ALA A 212 -20.51 -8.31 -10.53
CA ALA A 212 -21.61 -9.07 -9.94
C ALA A 212 -21.74 -10.48 -10.55
N ASP A 213 -20.64 -11.19 -10.60
CA ASP A 213 -20.58 -12.57 -11.09
C ASP A 213 -21.15 -13.55 -10.05
N ALA A 214 -22.08 -14.40 -10.48
CA ALA A 214 -22.70 -15.40 -9.63
C ALA A 214 -21.70 -16.47 -9.14
N GLN A 215 -20.69 -16.81 -9.93
CA GLN A 215 -19.67 -17.79 -9.55
C GLN A 215 -18.72 -17.20 -8.50
N VAL A 216 -18.35 -15.92 -8.64
CA VAL A 216 -17.57 -15.17 -7.64
C VAL A 216 -18.34 -15.09 -6.32
N ARG A 217 -19.65 -14.83 -6.37
CA ARG A 217 -20.51 -14.82 -5.18
C ARG A 217 -20.54 -16.17 -4.49
N ALA A 218 -20.82 -17.25 -5.23
CA ALA A 218 -20.87 -18.60 -4.69
C ALA A 218 -19.54 -18.99 -4.02
N MET A 219 -18.43 -18.71 -4.69
CA MET A 219 -17.09 -18.96 -4.13
C MET A 219 -16.83 -18.13 -2.87
N ALA A 220 -17.27 -16.86 -2.80
CA ALA A 220 -17.12 -16.05 -1.58
C ALA A 220 -17.91 -16.63 -0.40
N GLU A 221 -19.13 -17.13 -0.66
CA GLU A 221 -19.97 -17.81 0.33
C GLU A 221 -19.30 -19.10 0.82
N ASP A 222 -18.70 -19.90 -0.07
CA ASP A 222 -17.95 -21.12 0.27
C ASP A 222 -16.75 -20.85 1.19
N PHE A 223 -16.04 -19.72 0.98
CA PHE A 223 -14.96 -19.30 1.88
C PHE A 223 -15.47 -18.65 3.18
N GLY A 224 -16.77 -18.37 3.30
CA GLY A 224 -17.36 -17.64 4.41
C GLY A 224 -16.91 -16.17 4.43
N PHE A 225 -16.70 -15.57 3.25
CA PHE A 225 -16.39 -14.16 3.06
C PHE A 225 -17.67 -13.36 2.83
N VAL A 226 -17.65 -12.10 3.21
CA VAL A 226 -18.77 -11.18 2.97
C VAL A 226 -18.72 -10.72 1.51
N TYR A 227 -19.71 -11.10 0.74
CA TYR A 227 -19.84 -10.66 -0.64
C TYR A 227 -20.56 -9.31 -0.73
N GLY A 228 -20.02 -8.38 -1.48
CA GLY A 228 -20.61 -7.07 -1.76
C GLY A 228 -20.47 -6.68 -3.22
N SER A 229 -21.57 -6.19 -3.82
CA SER A 229 -21.56 -5.59 -5.15
C SER A 229 -22.33 -4.27 -5.11
N ARG A 230 -21.70 -3.20 -5.56
CA ARG A 230 -22.29 -1.86 -5.54
C ARG A 230 -23.24 -1.60 -6.70
N LYS A 231 -24.22 -0.70 -6.51
CA LYS A 231 -25.20 -0.36 -7.55
C LYS A 231 -24.57 0.35 -8.76
N ARG A 232 -23.62 1.27 -8.52
CA ARG A 232 -22.90 2.02 -9.58
C ARG A 232 -21.59 1.33 -9.90
N ARG A 233 -21.66 0.17 -10.58
CA ARG A 233 -20.49 -0.61 -11.00
C ARG A 233 -19.61 0.20 -11.96
N GLY A 234 -18.30 0.02 -11.88
CA GLY A 234 -17.31 0.71 -12.72
C GLY A 234 -17.07 2.19 -12.39
N TRP A 235 -17.92 2.83 -11.57
CA TRP A 235 -17.75 4.24 -11.22
C TRP A 235 -16.54 4.44 -10.32
N PHE A 236 -15.59 5.30 -10.73
CA PHE A 236 -14.26 5.45 -10.13
C PHE A 236 -13.52 4.11 -9.91
N LYS A 237 -13.75 3.14 -10.77
CA LYS A 237 -13.04 1.85 -10.83
C LYS A 237 -12.77 1.27 -9.42
N LYS A 238 -11.53 0.89 -9.13
CA LYS A 238 -11.10 0.31 -7.85
C LYS A 238 -11.31 1.27 -6.67
N ALA A 239 -10.98 2.57 -6.82
CA ALA A 239 -11.17 3.56 -5.75
C ALA A 239 -12.63 3.65 -5.28
N GLY A 240 -13.56 3.71 -6.22
CA GLY A 240 -15.00 3.71 -5.92
C GLY A 240 -15.46 2.40 -5.28
N ASN A 241 -14.89 1.27 -5.68
CA ASN A 241 -15.21 -0.04 -5.12
C ASN A 241 -14.66 -0.18 -3.69
N LEU A 242 -13.44 0.31 -3.42
CA LEU A 242 -12.86 0.36 -2.09
C LEU A 242 -13.67 1.26 -1.14
N ASN A 243 -14.13 2.43 -1.60
CA ASN A 243 -14.99 3.31 -0.79
C ASN A 243 -16.33 2.65 -0.46
N TYR A 244 -16.91 1.88 -1.38
CA TYR A 244 -18.06 1.04 -1.07
C TYR A 244 -17.71 0.01 0.02
N GLY A 245 -16.57 -0.69 -0.10
CA GLY A 245 -16.08 -1.61 0.92
C GLY A 245 -15.91 -0.95 2.29
N LEU A 246 -15.36 0.26 2.35
CA LEU A 246 -15.23 1.04 3.58
C LEU A 246 -16.58 1.38 4.21
N SER A 247 -17.63 1.60 3.39
CA SER A 247 -18.97 1.95 3.87
C SER A 247 -19.72 0.77 4.52
N ILE A 248 -19.38 -0.46 4.14
CA ILE A 248 -20.05 -1.69 4.64
C ILE A 248 -19.21 -2.44 5.68
N SER A 249 -18.00 -1.97 5.97
CA SER A 249 -17.05 -2.60 6.88
C SER A 249 -16.81 -1.75 8.13
N GLY A 250 -16.30 -2.34 9.23
CA GLY A 250 -16.23 -1.65 10.53
C GLY A 250 -14.97 -1.91 11.36
N GLY A 251 -14.03 -2.72 10.90
CA GLY A 251 -12.79 -3.05 11.60
C GLY A 251 -11.90 -1.83 11.85
N GLU A 252 -11.06 -1.91 12.86
CA GLU A 252 -10.14 -0.83 13.25
C GLU A 252 -9.10 -0.54 12.17
N TYR A 253 -8.64 -1.59 11.51
CA TYR A 253 -7.71 -1.52 10.39
C TYR A 253 -8.31 -2.12 9.13
N VAL A 254 -7.80 -1.68 7.98
CA VAL A 254 -8.21 -2.14 6.66
C VAL A 254 -6.98 -2.63 5.90
N LEU A 255 -6.96 -3.89 5.51
CA LEU A 255 -5.96 -4.46 4.62
C LEU A 255 -6.53 -4.52 3.20
N ILE A 256 -5.86 -3.92 2.24
CA ILE A 256 -6.24 -3.98 0.83
C ILE A 256 -5.31 -4.96 0.12
N LEU A 257 -5.89 -5.92 -0.59
CA LEU A 257 -5.18 -6.90 -1.40
C LEU A 257 -5.83 -7.00 -2.78
N ASP A 258 -5.02 -6.89 -3.82
CA ASP A 258 -5.47 -7.13 -5.18
C ASP A 258 -5.76 -8.61 -5.43
N ALA A 259 -6.51 -8.89 -6.48
CA ALA A 259 -7.03 -10.20 -6.79
C ALA A 259 -5.93 -11.26 -7.09
N ASP A 260 -4.75 -10.81 -7.48
CA ASP A 260 -3.59 -11.63 -7.87
C ASP A 260 -2.46 -11.67 -6.82
N PHE A 261 -2.71 -11.19 -5.60
CA PHE A 261 -1.72 -11.18 -4.53
C PHE A 261 -1.98 -12.25 -3.47
N ALA A 262 -1.04 -13.18 -3.32
CA ALA A 262 -1.08 -14.22 -2.30
C ALA A 262 -0.36 -13.76 -1.01
N PRO A 263 -1.09 -13.37 0.06
CA PRO A 263 -0.47 -12.90 1.29
C PRO A 263 0.16 -14.05 2.08
N ARG A 264 1.23 -13.75 2.80
CA ARG A 264 1.75 -14.66 3.83
C ARG A 264 0.77 -14.77 5.00
N PRO A 265 0.68 -15.93 5.65
CA PRO A 265 -0.22 -16.12 6.80
C PRO A 265 0.12 -15.19 7.98
N ASP A 266 1.38 -14.80 8.13
CA ASP A 266 1.87 -13.95 9.22
C ASP A 266 1.90 -12.45 8.90
N LEU A 267 1.38 -12.02 7.74
CA LEU A 267 1.43 -10.64 7.26
C LEU A 267 0.92 -9.63 8.30
N LEU A 268 -0.21 -9.88 8.92
CA LEU A 268 -0.78 -8.97 9.94
C LEU A 268 0.12 -8.85 11.17
N HIS A 269 0.78 -9.92 11.59
CA HIS A 269 1.73 -9.88 12.69
C HIS A 269 3.00 -9.10 12.37
N GLU A 270 3.35 -8.97 11.09
CA GLU A 270 4.49 -8.20 10.62
C GLU A 270 4.19 -6.70 10.50
N LEU A 271 2.95 -6.32 10.18
CA LEU A 271 2.57 -4.94 9.88
C LEU A 271 1.97 -4.19 11.09
N LEU A 272 1.04 -4.81 11.80
CA LEU A 272 0.29 -4.16 12.89
C LEU A 272 1.15 -3.61 14.03
N PRO A 273 2.27 -4.25 14.44
CA PRO A 273 3.13 -3.70 15.49
C PRO A 273 3.62 -2.28 15.22
N TYR A 274 3.78 -1.89 13.95
CA TYR A 274 4.19 -0.53 13.59
C TYR A 274 3.11 0.50 13.87
N MET A 275 1.86 0.12 13.65
CA MET A 275 0.71 0.98 13.91
C MET A 275 0.42 1.11 15.40
N ASP A 276 0.55 0.01 16.13
CA ASP A 276 0.32 -0.02 17.59
C ASP A 276 1.35 0.82 18.35
N VAL A 277 2.64 0.71 17.99
CA VAL A 277 3.74 1.49 18.59
C VAL A 277 3.63 2.99 18.28
N ASN A 278 3.08 3.38 17.13
CA ASN A 278 2.96 4.77 16.74
C ASN A 278 1.54 5.11 16.22
N PRO A 279 0.70 5.77 17.04
CA PRO A 279 -0.66 6.13 16.67
C PRO A 279 -0.77 7.06 15.44
N ARG A 280 0.30 7.81 15.12
CA ARG A 280 0.33 8.72 13.96
C ARG A 280 0.60 8.00 12.63
N VAL A 281 0.94 6.71 12.66
CA VAL A 281 1.11 5.93 11.44
C VAL A 281 -0.27 5.59 10.88
N GLY A 282 -0.58 6.13 9.70
CA GLY A 282 -1.84 5.87 8.99
C GLY A 282 -1.77 4.67 8.08
N ILE A 283 -0.61 4.38 7.49
CA ILE A 283 -0.42 3.31 6.50
C ILE A 283 0.87 2.55 6.80
N VAL A 284 0.82 1.22 6.72
CA VAL A 284 2.01 0.35 6.70
C VAL A 284 1.88 -0.62 5.53
N GLN A 285 2.89 -0.64 4.69
CA GLN A 285 2.91 -1.49 3.50
C GLN A 285 4.03 -2.52 3.57
N SER A 286 3.73 -3.76 3.17
CA SER A 286 4.75 -4.76 2.92
C SER A 286 5.35 -4.59 1.52
N PRO A 287 6.62 -4.94 1.31
CA PRO A 287 7.13 -5.07 -0.04
C PRO A 287 6.38 -6.19 -0.78
N GLN A 288 6.12 -5.98 -2.06
CA GLN A 288 5.62 -7.02 -2.95
C GLN A 288 6.80 -7.89 -3.40
N PHE A 289 6.58 -9.20 -3.43
CA PHE A 289 7.57 -10.18 -3.86
C PHE A 289 7.21 -10.69 -5.25
N PHE A 290 8.10 -10.46 -6.22
CA PHE A 290 7.92 -10.87 -7.60
C PHE A 290 8.69 -12.17 -7.83
N ARG A 291 7.95 -13.25 -8.03
CA ARG A 291 8.55 -14.56 -8.31
C ARG A 291 8.96 -14.65 -9.78
N VAL A 292 10.21 -15.04 -9.99
CA VAL A 292 10.72 -15.34 -11.34
C VAL A 292 10.47 -16.82 -11.63
N LEU A 293 9.78 -17.09 -12.72
CA LEU A 293 9.48 -18.45 -13.20
C LEU A 293 10.39 -18.79 -14.40
N ASP A 294 10.70 -20.08 -14.56
CA ASP A 294 11.53 -20.54 -15.69
C ASP A 294 10.84 -20.36 -17.04
N SER A 295 9.51 -20.38 -17.06
CA SER A 295 8.68 -20.15 -18.26
C SER A 295 8.67 -18.70 -18.73
N GLN A 296 9.11 -17.74 -17.90
CA GLN A 296 9.11 -16.32 -18.24
C GLN A 296 10.22 -15.97 -19.24
N ASN A 297 9.87 -15.14 -20.22
CA ASN A 297 10.83 -14.58 -21.17
C ASN A 297 11.69 -13.47 -20.51
N TRP A 298 12.72 -13.00 -21.21
CA TRP A 298 13.66 -12.02 -20.69
C TRP A 298 13.00 -10.64 -20.42
N ILE A 299 11.94 -10.27 -21.15
CA ILE A 299 11.20 -9.00 -20.94
C ILE A 299 10.42 -9.08 -19.62
N GLU A 300 9.70 -10.16 -19.40
CA GLU A 300 8.94 -10.39 -18.17
C GLU A 300 9.86 -10.44 -16.93
N ARG A 301 11.00 -11.12 -17.04
CA ARG A 301 12.04 -11.13 -16.00
C ARG A 301 12.60 -9.73 -15.76
N GLY A 302 12.79 -8.94 -16.81
CA GLY A 302 13.23 -7.55 -16.74
C GLY A 302 12.20 -6.66 -16.01
N ALA A 303 10.93 -6.80 -16.30
CA ALA A 303 9.85 -6.11 -15.62
C ALA A 303 9.83 -6.47 -14.12
N GLY A 304 9.92 -7.75 -13.78
CA GLY A 304 10.02 -8.20 -12.39
C GLY A 304 11.23 -7.59 -11.66
N ALA A 305 12.39 -7.53 -12.32
CA ALA A 305 13.60 -6.94 -11.74
C ALA A 305 13.47 -5.44 -11.46
N ILE A 306 12.73 -4.68 -12.28
CA ILE A 306 12.44 -3.26 -12.03
C ILE A 306 11.55 -3.10 -10.79
N GLN A 307 10.51 -3.91 -10.66
CA GLN A 307 9.64 -3.92 -9.48
C GLN A 307 10.41 -4.30 -8.21
N GLU A 308 11.27 -5.30 -8.30
CA GLU A 308 12.13 -5.70 -7.19
C GLU A 308 13.08 -4.56 -6.77
N LEU A 309 13.68 -3.85 -7.73
CA LEU A 309 14.51 -2.67 -7.46
C LEU A 309 13.71 -1.59 -6.72
N PHE A 310 12.47 -1.34 -7.14
CA PHE A 310 11.59 -0.38 -6.49
C PHE A 310 11.40 -0.70 -5.00
N TYR A 311 11.02 -1.92 -4.65
CA TYR A 311 10.75 -2.29 -3.25
C TYR A 311 12.02 -2.48 -2.41
N ARG A 312 13.10 -3.00 -3.01
CA ARG A 312 14.36 -3.22 -2.29
C ARG A 312 15.13 -1.95 -1.99
N ALA A 313 15.13 -1.02 -2.94
CA ALA A 313 16.00 0.16 -2.88
C ALA A 313 15.19 1.44 -2.72
N ILE A 314 14.30 1.74 -3.67
CA ILE A 314 13.66 3.05 -3.78
C ILE A 314 12.70 3.28 -2.61
N GLN A 315 11.77 2.37 -2.38
CA GLN A 315 10.79 2.49 -1.28
C GLN A 315 11.47 2.51 0.09
N ALA A 316 12.43 1.62 0.33
CA ALA A 316 13.17 1.58 1.59
C ALA A 316 13.95 2.88 1.85
N SER A 317 14.55 3.46 0.81
CA SER A 317 15.28 4.72 0.90
C SER A 317 14.36 5.91 1.11
N ARG A 318 13.22 5.94 0.42
CA ARG A 318 12.18 6.97 0.58
C ARG A 318 11.55 6.93 1.97
N ASN A 319 11.29 5.73 2.48
CA ASN A 319 10.73 5.56 3.83
C ASN A 319 11.63 6.15 4.92
N ASP A 320 12.97 6.09 4.76
CA ASP A 320 13.92 6.72 5.71
C ASP A 320 13.78 8.26 5.73
N LYS A 321 13.16 8.85 4.73
CA LYS A 321 12.94 10.29 4.54
C LYS A 321 11.47 10.70 4.62
N GLU A 322 10.61 9.81 5.11
CA GLU A 322 9.16 10.04 5.21
C GLU A 322 8.46 10.30 3.85
N GLY A 323 9.06 9.80 2.76
CA GLY A 323 8.57 9.97 1.39
C GLY A 323 8.24 8.62 0.71
N ALA A 324 7.93 7.57 1.48
CA ALA A 324 7.45 6.32 0.91
C ALA A 324 6.09 6.51 0.24
N VAL A 325 5.89 5.80 -0.87
CA VAL A 325 4.66 5.85 -1.65
C VAL A 325 3.84 4.59 -1.35
N CYS A 326 2.55 4.74 -1.11
CA CYS A 326 1.63 3.62 -1.03
C CYS A 326 1.24 3.19 -2.46
N VAL A 327 1.37 1.91 -2.77
CA VAL A 327 1.06 1.35 -4.10
C VAL A 327 -0.26 0.57 -4.13
N GLY A 328 -1.21 0.93 -3.25
CA GLY A 328 -2.62 0.49 -3.30
C GLY A 328 -2.89 -0.98 -2.99
N THR A 329 -1.88 -1.82 -2.78
CA THR A 329 -2.06 -3.24 -2.40
C THR A 329 -1.01 -3.69 -1.38
N CYS A 330 -1.27 -4.79 -0.68
CA CYS A 330 -0.43 -5.29 0.42
C CYS A 330 -0.16 -4.23 1.50
N ALA A 331 -1.10 -3.31 1.68
CA ALA A 331 -1.02 -2.19 2.60
C ALA A 331 -2.16 -2.27 3.63
N ILE A 332 -1.81 -2.04 4.88
CA ILE A 332 -2.77 -1.91 5.97
C ILE A 332 -2.94 -0.45 6.34
N TYR A 333 -4.17 -0.02 6.46
CA TYR A 333 -4.58 1.36 6.73
C TYR A 333 -5.24 1.44 8.09
N ARG A 334 -4.97 2.52 8.82
CA ARG A 334 -5.75 2.89 10.00
C ARG A 334 -7.08 3.49 9.54
N ARG A 335 -8.20 2.87 9.88
CA ARG A 335 -9.53 3.35 9.45
C ARG A 335 -9.80 4.80 9.87
N ALA A 336 -9.38 5.22 11.06
CA ALA A 336 -9.53 6.60 11.51
C ALA A 336 -8.88 7.59 10.53
N ALA A 337 -7.64 7.31 10.07
CA ALA A 337 -6.96 8.16 9.10
C ALA A 337 -7.67 8.21 7.74
N LEU A 338 -8.24 7.07 7.28
CA LEU A 338 -9.05 7.06 6.05
C LEU A 338 -10.31 7.91 6.20
N ARG A 339 -10.99 7.84 7.34
CA ARG A 339 -12.21 8.64 7.60
C ARG A 339 -11.94 10.14 7.64
N GLU A 340 -10.84 10.56 8.26
CA GLU A 340 -10.42 11.97 8.30
C GLU A 340 -10.18 12.54 6.89
N ASN A 341 -9.73 11.71 5.95
CA ASN A 341 -9.49 12.08 4.55
C ASN A 341 -10.70 11.82 3.62
N GLY A 342 -11.86 11.43 4.15
CA GLY A 342 -13.05 11.15 3.34
C GLY A 342 -13.04 9.81 2.61
N GLY A 343 -12.15 8.88 2.96
CA GLY A 343 -12.00 7.56 2.35
C GLY A 343 -10.77 7.45 1.45
N VAL A 344 -10.83 6.55 0.48
CA VAL A 344 -9.82 6.44 -0.58
C VAL A 344 -10.05 7.55 -1.60
N THR A 345 -8.98 8.22 -2.04
CA THR A 345 -9.05 9.29 -3.05
C THR A 345 -9.74 8.78 -4.31
N LEU A 346 -10.76 9.51 -4.77
CA LEU A 346 -11.48 9.18 -6.00
C LEU A 346 -10.68 9.70 -7.20
N SER A 347 -10.16 8.77 -8.00
CA SER A 347 -9.48 9.05 -9.24
C SER A 347 -10.01 8.14 -10.34
N ASP A 348 -10.14 8.68 -11.57
CA ASP A 348 -10.57 7.89 -12.72
C ASP A 348 -9.47 6.97 -13.27
N HIS A 349 -8.23 7.18 -12.86
CA HIS A 349 -7.08 6.48 -13.43
C HIS A 349 -6.36 5.58 -12.42
N SER A 350 -6.06 6.08 -11.22
CA SER A 350 -5.41 5.31 -10.16
C SER A 350 -5.79 5.85 -8.80
N GLU A 351 -5.95 4.95 -7.83
CA GLU A 351 -6.11 5.27 -6.41
C GLU A 351 -4.75 5.31 -5.68
N ASP A 352 -3.68 4.94 -6.35
CA ASP A 352 -2.33 4.88 -5.82
C ASP A 352 -1.68 6.27 -5.84
N VAL A 353 -1.78 7.00 -4.74
CA VAL A 353 -1.10 8.30 -4.57
C VAL A 353 -0.40 8.37 -3.22
#